data_188739a9298f7e5731c07cf0f8a5f536
#
_entry.id   188739a9298f7e5731c07cf0f8a5f536
#
_cell.length_a   1.000
_cell.length_b   1.000
_cell.length_c   1.000
_cell.angle_alpha   90.00
_cell.angle_beta   90.00
_cell.angle_gamma   90.00
#
_symmetry.space_group_name_H-M   'P 1'
#
loop_
_entity.id
_entity.type
_entity.pdbx_description
1 polymer ?
#
loop_
_entity_poly.entity_id
_entity_poly.type
_entity_poly.pdbx_seq_one_letter_code
_entity_poly.pdbx_strand_id
1 'polypeptide(L)'
;ADDFDWLRESKGGGKYHNIMYDKYRDVYYRIAEFPYEFKSNESPFDDPKGREFSIIIFDKDFNIIGETKFPGNKYFYKMSFVGRDGLYISENNLANPEFDENKLVFACFKLEDVKGNDK
;
A
#
# COMPACT_ATOMS: atom_id res chain seq x y z
N ALA A 1 -16.68 -13.77 22.00
CA ALA A 1 -16.83 -13.19 20.66
C ALA A 1 -17.91 -12.15 20.71
N ASP A 2 -17.71 -11.03 20.01
CA ASP A 2 -18.75 -10.03 19.90
C ASP A 2 -19.50 -10.20 18.57
N ASP A 3 -20.48 -9.32 18.34
CA ASP A 3 -21.34 -9.45 17.17
C ASP A 3 -20.65 -9.05 15.87
N PHE A 4 -19.40 -8.60 15.93
CA PHE A 4 -18.70 -8.09 14.76
C PHE A 4 -17.55 -8.98 14.29
N ASP A 5 -17.42 -10.20 14.85
CA ASP A 5 -16.34 -11.09 14.43
C ASP A 5 -16.38 -11.40 12.94
N TRP A 6 -17.59 -11.59 12.40
CA TRP A 6 -17.73 -11.87 10.98
C TRP A 6 -17.24 -10.70 10.13
N LEU A 7 -17.43 -9.46 10.60
CA LEU A 7 -16.98 -8.27 9.88
C LEU A 7 -15.47 -8.13 9.96
N ARG A 8 -14.89 -8.47 11.11
CA ARG A 8 -13.42 -8.46 11.23
C ARG A 8 -12.79 -9.45 10.27
N GLU A 9 -13.37 -10.64 10.16
CA GLU A 9 -12.87 -11.63 9.22
C GLU A 9 -12.97 -11.13 7.78
N SER A 10 -14.12 -10.56 7.45
CA SER A 10 -14.35 -10.07 6.11
C SER A 10 -13.39 -8.95 5.73
N LYS A 11 -13.22 -7.97 6.61
CA LYS A 11 -12.35 -6.82 6.33
C LYS A 11 -10.87 -7.14 6.49
N GLY A 12 -10.55 -8.24 7.17
CA GLY A 12 -9.18 -8.68 7.33
C GLY A 12 -8.58 -9.33 6.10
N GLY A 13 -9.40 -9.67 5.11
CA GLY A 13 -8.90 -10.30 3.90
C GLY A 13 -8.07 -9.36 3.05
N GLY A 14 -7.27 -9.93 2.16
CA GLY A 14 -6.46 -9.14 1.25
C GLY A 14 -7.32 -8.46 0.20
N LYS A 15 -6.83 -7.35 -0.32
CA LYS A 15 -7.56 -6.57 -1.31
C LYS A 15 -6.61 -6.03 -2.37
N TYR A 16 -7.14 -5.90 -3.59
CA TYR A 16 -6.44 -5.20 -4.66
C TYR A 16 -7.12 -3.86 -4.89
N HIS A 17 -6.29 -2.85 -5.14
CA HIS A 17 -6.79 -1.50 -5.43
C HIS A 17 -6.69 -1.22 -6.92
N ASN A 18 -7.12 -0.02 -7.32
CA ASN A 18 -7.11 0.38 -8.71
C ASN A 18 -5.68 0.42 -9.25
N ILE A 19 -5.58 0.21 -10.55
CA ILE A 19 -4.29 0.23 -11.24
C ILE A 19 -3.93 1.68 -11.56
N MET A 20 -2.67 2.04 -11.31
CA MET A 20 -2.13 3.35 -11.70
C MET A 20 -1.23 3.18 -12.91
N TYR A 21 -1.40 4.03 -13.91
CA TYR A 21 -0.53 3.99 -15.08
C TYR A 21 0.61 4.99 -14.93
N ASP A 22 1.83 4.53 -15.17
CA ASP A 22 3.03 5.36 -15.15
C ASP A 22 3.40 5.68 -16.60
N LYS A 23 3.04 6.88 -17.04
CA LYS A 23 3.27 7.28 -18.43
C LYS A 23 4.75 7.55 -18.73
N TYR A 24 5.56 7.74 -17.71
CA TYR A 24 6.98 8.03 -17.90
C TYR A 24 7.78 6.75 -18.15
N ARG A 25 7.34 5.62 -17.58
CA ARG A 25 8.03 4.34 -17.66
C ARG A 25 7.23 3.29 -18.41
N ASP A 26 6.00 3.63 -18.77
CA ASP A 26 5.09 2.75 -19.51
C ASP A 26 4.88 1.42 -18.77
N VAL A 27 4.56 1.54 -17.50
CA VAL A 27 4.24 0.40 -16.64
C VAL A 27 2.99 0.73 -15.84
N TYR A 28 2.43 -0.30 -15.20
CA TYR A 28 1.26 -0.15 -14.34
C TYR A 28 1.60 -0.62 -12.95
N TYR A 29 1.03 0.04 -11.95
CA TYR A 29 1.20 -0.34 -10.54
C TYR A 29 -0.14 -0.72 -9.97
N ARG A 30 -0.16 -1.79 -9.17
CA ARG A 30 -1.34 -2.17 -8.43
C ARG A 30 -0.97 -2.41 -6.98
N ILE A 31 -1.71 -1.77 -6.07
CA ILE A 31 -1.48 -1.95 -4.65
C ILE A 31 -2.30 -3.15 -4.18
N ALA A 32 -1.63 -4.06 -3.48
CA ALA A 32 -2.26 -5.26 -2.92
C ALA A 32 -2.08 -5.23 -1.42
N GLU A 33 -3.20 -5.14 -0.69
CA GLU A 33 -3.17 -5.20 0.77
C GLU A 33 -3.08 -6.66 1.20
N PHE A 34 -2.20 -6.93 2.15
CA PHE A 34 -2.12 -8.27 2.74
C PHE A 34 -3.23 -8.46 3.75
N PRO A 35 -3.60 -9.71 4.03
CA PRO A 35 -4.59 -9.97 5.08
C PRO A 35 -4.15 -9.40 6.42
N TYR A 36 -5.10 -8.92 7.18
CA TYR A 36 -4.87 -8.36 8.50
C TYR A 36 -5.77 -9.05 9.52
N GLU A 37 -5.18 -9.48 10.61
CA GLU A 37 -5.92 -10.16 11.66
C GLU A 37 -6.31 -9.13 12.73
N PHE A 38 -7.58 -8.78 12.76
CA PHE A 38 -8.09 -7.85 13.77
C PHE A 38 -8.04 -8.49 15.15
N LYS A 39 -7.57 -7.73 16.12
CA LYS A 39 -7.66 -8.13 17.51
C LYS A 39 -9.09 -7.92 17.99
N SER A 40 -9.49 -8.64 19.04
CA SER A 40 -10.86 -8.59 19.51
C SER A 40 -11.28 -7.22 20.02
N ASN A 41 -10.29 -6.40 20.42
CA ASN A 41 -10.57 -5.04 20.92
C ASN A 41 -10.49 -3.99 19.82
N GLU A 42 -10.19 -4.38 18.60
CA GLU A 42 -10.13 -3.45 17.49
C GLU A 42 -11.47 -3.35 16.79
N SER A 43 -11.83 -2.14 16.39
CA SER A 43 -13.09 -1.91 15.67
C SER A 43 -12.94 -2.38 14.22
N PRO A 44 -13.90 -3.18 13.71
CA PRO A 44 -13.87 -3.58 12.30
C PRO A 44 -14.29 -2.44 11.37
N PHE A 45 -14.76 -1.32 11.91
CA PHE A 45 -15.21 -0.19 11.10
C PHE A 45 -14.07 0.76 10.77
N ASP A 46 -12.93 0.65 11.44
CA ASP A 46 -11.76 1.46 11.15
C ASP A 46 -10.79 0.69 10.27
N ASP A 47 -10.13 1.41 9.36
CA ASP A 47 -9.10 0.78 8.54
C ASP A 47 -7.88 0.46 9.40
N PRO A 48 -7.33 -0.76 9.27
CA PRO A 48 -6.10 -1.07 10.00
C PRO A 48 -4.94 -0.24 9.48
N LYS A 49 -4.29 0.49 10.39
CA LYS A 49 -3.20 1.38 10.01
C LYS A 49 -1.87 0.66 9.90
N GLY A 50 -1.78 -0.53 10.52
CA GLY A 50 -0.57 -1.32 10.46
C GLY A 50 -0.54 -2.36 9.35
N ARG A 51 -1.48 -2.28 8.41
CA ARG A 51 -1.58 -3.28 7.35
C ARG A 51 -0.41 -3.18 6.38
N GLU A 52 0.23 -4.32 6.14
CA GLU A 52 1.25 -4.42 5.11
C GLU A 52 0.60 -4.44 3.73
N PHE A 53 1.36 -4.01 2.76
CA PHE A 53 0.90 -4.04 1.37
C PHE A 53 2.07 -4.28 0.45
N SER A 54 1.79 -4.64 -0.79
CA SER A 54 2.81 -4.71 -1.82
C SER A 54 2.35 -3.88 -3.02
N ILE A 55 3.32 -3.56 -3.87
CA ILE A 55 3.04 -2.93 -5.15
C ILE A 55 3.48 -3.89 -6.22
N ILE A 56 2.53 -4.30 -7.04
CA ILE A 56 2.77 -5.21 -8.16
C ILE A 56 2.97 -4.36 -9.40
N ILE A 57 4.02 -4.63 -10.13
CA ILE A 57 4.36 -3.86 -11.33
C ILE A 57 4.10 -4.72 -12.56
N PHE A 58 3.35 -4.16 -13.48
CA PHE A 58 3.01 -4.82 -14.75
C PHE A 58 3.64 -4.04 -15.90
N ASP A 59 4.07 -4.75 -16.93
CA ASP A 59 4.50 -4.09 -18.15
C ASP A 59 3.27 -3.68 -18.97
N LYS A 60 3.50 -3.12 -20.15
CA LYS A 60 2.40 -2.64 -21.00
C LYS A 60 1.48 -3.73 -21.48
N ASP A 61 1.94 -4.98 -21.46
CA ASP A 61 1.13 -6.14 -21.84
C ASP A 61 0.52 -6.83 -20.63
N PHE A 62 0.61 -6.19 -19.47
CA PHE A 62 0.08 -6.68 -18.20
C PHE A 62 0.74 -7.95 -17.71
N ASN A 63 1.98 -8.16 -18.07
CA ASN A 63 2.80 -9.20 -17.44
C ASN A 63 3.38 -8.65 -16.15
N ILE A 64 3.40 -9.47 -15.12
CA ILE A 64 4.01 -9.04 -13.84
C ILE A 64 5.52 -9.03 -14.02
N ILE A 65 6.14 -7.86 -13.81
CA ILE A 65 7.57 -7.73 -13.94
C ILE A 65 8.26 -7.46 -12.61
N GLY A 66 7.48 -7.27 -11.55
CA GLY A 66 8.05 -7.10 -10.23
C GLY A 66 7.01 -6.93 -9.17
N GLU A 67 7.44 -7.09 -7.93
CA GLU A 67 6.58 -6.85 -6.78
C GLU A 67 7.46 -6.50 -5.60
N THR A 68 7.05 -5.48 -4.85
CA THR A 68 7.78 -5.05 -3.66
C THR A 68 6.83 -4.94 -2.49
N LYS A 69 7.20 -5.56 -1.37
CA LYS A 69 6.41 -5.52 -0.16
C LYS A 69 6.84 -4.34 0.71
N PHE A 70 5.86 -3.65 1.26
CA PHE A 70 6.08 -2.49 2.12
C PHE A 70 5.57 -2.79 3.52
N PRO A 71 6.28 -2.30 4.55
CA PRO A 71 5.84 -2.52 5.92
C PRO A 71 4.58 -1.72 6.23
N GLY A 72 3.85 -2.18 7.24
CA GLY A 72 2.77 -1.39 7.79
C GLY A 72 3.31 -0.26 8.66
N ASN A 73 2.42 0.55 9.17
CA ASN A 73 2.74 1.60 10.16
C ASN A 73 3.58 2.75 9.64
N LYS A 74 3.87 2.82 8.35
CA LYS A 74 4.69 3.89 7.82
C LYS A 74 4.02 4.64 6.69
N TYR A 75 3.50 3.90 5.72
CA TYR A 75 2.99 4.51 4.49
C TYR A 75 1.48 4.58 4.49
N PHE A 76 0.98 5.65 3.89
CA PHE A 76 -0.44 5.79 3.61
C PHE A 76 -0.61 5.68 2.10
N TYR A 77 -0.72 4.44 1.60
CA TYR A 77 -0.68 4.18 0.16
C TYR A 77 -1.88 4.73 -0.60
N LYS A 78 -2.97 5.05 0.09
CA LYS A 78 -4.12 5.65 -0.56
C LYS A 78 -3.82 7.05 -1.09
N MET A 79 -2.75 7.67 -0.60
CA MET A 79 -2.24 8.92 -1.15
C MET A 79 -0.94 8.61 -1.90
N SER A 80 -1.12 8.11 -3.11
CA SER A 80 -0.01 7.76 -3.99
C SER A 80 -0.24 8.40 -5.34
N PHE A 81 0.84 8.78 -6.01
CA PHE A 81 0.71 9.28 -7.36
C PHE A 81 2.00 9.04 -8.13
N VAL A 82 1.88 9.06 -9.45
CA VAL A 82 3.02 8.87 -10.34
C VAL A 82 3.56 10.24 -10.73
N GLY A 83 4.87 10.44 -10.55
CA GLY A 83 5.53 11.65 -10.98
C GLY A 83 6.66 11.31 -11.94
N ARG A 84 7.30 12.36 -12.43
CA ARG A 84 8.38 12.17 -13.40
C ARG A 84 9.52 11.34 -12.85
N ASP A 85 9.84 11.54 -11.57
CA ASP A 85 11.00 10.88 -10.97
C ASP A 85 10.69 9.52 -10.39
N GLY A 86 9.44 9.16 -10.21
CA GLY A 86 9.08 7.87 -9.66
C GLY A 86 7.66 7.82 -9.15
N LEU A 87 7.38 6.80 -8.38
CA LEU A 87 6.11 6.62 -7.69
C LEU A 87 6.22 7.22 -6.31
N TYR A 88 5.32 8.14 -6.00
CA TYR A 88 5.30 8.82 -4.71
C TYR A 88 4.24 8.20 -3.82
N ILE A 89 4.63 7.84 -2.60
CA ILE A 89 3.72 7.26 -1.61
C ILE A 89 3.82 8.08 -0.35
N SER A 90 2.67 8.49 0.19
CA SER A 90 2.64 9.29 1.40
C SER A 90 3.18 8.50 2.60
N GLU A 91 3.93 9.17 3.46
CA GLU A 91 4.35 8.61 4.75
C GLU A 91 3.47 9.10 5.88
N ASN A 92 2.31 9.65 5.57
CA ASN A 92 1.41 10.21 6.57
C ASN A 92 0.44 9.16 7.13
N ASN A 93 0.99 8.02 7.54
CA ASN A 93 0.22 7.00 8.24
C ASN A 93 0.15 7.38 9.71
N LEU A 94 -1.06 7.37 10.27
CA LEU A 94 -1.26 7.75 11.67
C LEU A 94 -0.50 6.85 12.64
N ALA A 95 -0.19 5.63 12.23
CA ALA A 95 0.58 4.70 13.05
C ALA A 95 2.09 4.92 12.94
N ASN A 96 2.54 5.80 12.05
CA ASN A 96 3.95 6.11 11.90
C ASN A 96 4.41 6.93 13.11
N PRO A 97 5.44 6.48 13.85
CA PRO A 97 5.91 7.24 15.00
C PRO A 97 6.37 8.66 14.67
N GLU A 98 6.71 8.92 13.42
CA GLU A 98 7.17 10.24 12.99
C GLU A 98 6.07 11.06 12.35
N PHE A 99 4.83 10.62 12.47
CA PHE A 99 3.71 11.33 11.88
C PHE A 99 3.58 12.73 12.48
N ASP A 100 3.44 13.71 11.61
CA ASP A 100 3.24 15.11 12.01
C ASP A 100 2.10 15.65 11.15
N GLU A 101 1.00 16.00 11.79
CA GLU A 101 -0.20 16.43 11.05
C GLU A 101 0.03 17.75 10.32
N ASN A 102 1.09 18.47 10.64
CA ASN A 102 1.42 19.74 9.98
C ASN A 102 2.34 19.57 8.78
N LYS A 103 2.70 18.33 8.46
CA LYS A 103 3.61 18.05 7.34
C LYS A 103 3.02 17.00 6.43
N LEU A 104 3.18 17.21 5.14
CA LEU A 104 2.81 16.24 4.13
C LEU A 104 4.10 15.66 3.55
N VAL A 105 4.38 14.40 3.86
CA VAL A 105 5.64 13.77 3.50
C VAL A 105 5.39 12.63 2.51
N PHE A 106 6.15 12.65 1.43
CA PHE A 106 6.08 11.59 0.42
C PHE A 106 7.46 10.98 0.21
N ALA A 107 7.49 9.65 0.08
CA ALA A 107 8.68 8.96 -0.36
C ALA A 107 8.58 8.73 -1.86
N CYS A 108 9.68 8.94 -2.56
CA CYS A 108 9.72 8.70 -4.00
C CYS A 108 10.46 7.40 -4.27
N PHE A 109 9.78 6.48 -4.94
CA PHE A 109 10.35 5.19 -5.28
C PHE A 109 10.56 5.12 -6.78
N LYS A 110 11.80 4.86 -7.18
CA LYS A 110 12.11 4.67 -8.58
C LYS A 110 11.78 3.24 -8.98
N LEU A 111 11.62 3.02 -10.26
CA LEU A 111 11.14 1.73 -10.73
C LEU A 111 11.96 0.56 -10.20
N GLU A 112 13.26 0.71 -10.16
CA GLU A 112 14.13 -0.36 -9.68
C GLU A 112 13.89 -0.67 -8.22
N ASP A 113 13.64 0.36 -7.41
CA ASP A 113 13.35 0.17 -5.99
C ASP A 113 12.02 -0.54 -5.81
N VAL A 114 11.02 -0.17 -6.62
CA VAL A 114 9.69 -0.74 -6.51
C VAL A 114 9.68 -2.19 -6.96
N LYS A 115 10.47 -2.54 -7.98
CA LYS A 115 10.59 -3.92 -8.42
C LYS A 115 11.26 -4.81 -7.38
N GLY A 116 11.94 -4.22 -6.41
CA GLY A 116 12.68 -4.98 -5.44
C GLY A 116 14.02 -5.41 -5.99
N ASN A 117 14.57 -6.42 -5.37
CA ASN A 117 15.90 -6.86 -5.65
C ASN A 117 15.93 -8.12 -6.44
N ASP A 118 15.37 -8.09 -7.59
CA ASP A 118 15.29 -9.30 -8.38
C ASP A 118 16.41 -9.42 -9.37
N LYS A 119 17.54 -8.92 -9.03
CA LYS A 119 18.66 -9.08 -9.91
C LYS A 119 19.60 -10.07 -9.45
#